data_324aeda60e53dfe42ba4e549452ceb29
#
_entry.id   324aeda60e53dfe42ba4e549452ceb29
#
_cell.length_a   1.000
_cell.length_b   1.000
_cell.length_c   1.000
_cell.angle_alpha   90.00
_cell.angle_beta   90.00
_cell.angle_gamma   90.00
#
_symmetry.space_group_name_H-M   'P 1'
#
loop_
_entity.id
_entity.type
_entity.pdbx_description
1 polymer ?
#
loop_
_entity_poly.entity_id
_entity_poly.type
_entity_poly.pdbx_seq_one_letter_code
_entity_poly.pdbx_strand_id
1 'polypeptide(L)'
;MQTDEQAIREVVSTWLRASKAGDTKTVLSLMTDDVVFLVPGHPPMRGKAAFASSQAAMEQFDFNATSEVQEVTVLGDWAYIWTQLSVVMTPKGGGEAVRRSGPTLSIFRKESGRWLLARDANMLSKVA
;
A
#
# COMPACT_ATOMS: atom_id res chain seq x y z
N MET A 1 -24.49 -3.58 -8.11
CA MET A 1 -23.67 -2.36 -8.26
C MET A 1 -22.73 -2.22 -7.07
N GLN A 2 -21.46 -1.94 -7.33
CA GLN A 2 -20.47 -1.80 -6.28
C GLN A 2 -20.53 -0.41 -5.65
N THR A 3 -20.51 -0.33 -4.31
CA THR A 3 -20.42 0.95 -3.61
C THR A 3 -18.98 1.49 -3.67
N ASP A 4 -18.81 2.78 -3.40
CA ASP A 4 -17.48 3.38 -3.34
C ASP A 4 -16.63 2.71 -2.26
N GLU A 5 -17.23 2.41 -1.11
CA GLU A 5 -16.52 1.71 -0.03
C GLU A 5 -16.03 0.34 -0.49
N GLN A 6 -16.89 -0.43 -1.18
CA GLN A 6 -16.50 -1.75 -1.69
C GLN A 6 -15.37 -1.63 -2.71
N ALA A 7 -15.43 -0.62 -3.58
CA ALA A 7 -14.39 -0.39 -4.58
C ALA A 7 -13.04 -0.08 -3.91
N ILE A 8 -13.04 0.73 -2.87
CA ILE A 8 -11.83 1.08 -2.14
C ILE A 8 -11.25 -0.15 -1.41
N ARG A 9 -12.11 -0.93 -0.77
CA ARG A 9 -11.67 -2.17 -0.10
C ARG A 9 -11.07 -3.15 -1.11
N GLU A 10 -11.61 -3.19 -2.32
CA GLU A 10 -11.09 -4.03 -3.39
C GLU A 10 -9.71 -3.57 -3.85
N VAL A 11 -9.47 -2.26 -3.92
CA VAL A 11 -8.13 -1.72 -4.22
C VAL A 11 -7.11 -2.22 -3.20
N VAL A 12 -7.45 -2.16 -1.91
CA VAL A 12 -6.57 -2.65 -0.84
C VAL A 12 -6.29 -4.15 -1.02
N SER A 13 -7.31 -4.93 -1.26
CA SER A 13 -7.20 -6.38 -1.44
C SER A 13 -6.31 -6.73 -2.64
N THR A 14 -6.52 -6.04 -3.76
CA THR A 14 -5.71 -6.23 -4.97
C THR A 14 -4.26 -5.83 -4.73
N TRP A 15 -4.04 -4.72 -4.00
CA TRP A 15 -2.71 -4.25 -3.65
C TRP A 15 -1.91 -5.32 -2.89
N LEU A 16 -2.52 -5.89 -1.87
CA LEU A 16 -1.86 -6.92 -1.05
C LEU A 16 -1.55 -8.17 -1.87
N ARG A 17 -2.50 -8.59 -2.69
CA ARG A 17 -2.34 -9.78 -3.53
C ARG A 17 -1.25 -9.58 -4.57
N ALA A 18 -1.27 -8.44 -5.26
CA ALA A 18 -0.28 -8.11 -6.28
C ALA A 18 1.12 -7.92 -5.67
N SER A 19 1.19 -7.29 -4.51
CA SER A 19 2.47 -7.11 -3.80
C SER A 19 3.08 -8.44 -3.42
N LYS A 20 2.26 -9.36 -2.92
CA LYS A 20 2.73 -10.70 -2.56
C LYS A 20 3.22 -11.48 -3.79
N ALA A 21 2.56 -11.29 -4.92
CA ALA A 21 2.92 -11.97 -6.17
C ALA A 21 4.11 -11.31 -6.88
N GLY A 22 4.57 -10.15 -6.41
CA GLY A 22 5.63 -9.40 -7.09
C GLY A 22 5.15 -8.73 -8.37
N ASP A 23 3.84 -8.53 -8.51
CA ASP A 23 3.23 -7.95 -9.70
C ASP A 23 3.21 -6.42 -9.59
N THR A 24 4.37 -5.82 -9.79
CA THR A 24 4.56 -4.37 -9.69
C THR A 24 3.68 -3.59 -10.66
N LYS A 25 3.48 -4.12 -11.87
CA LYS A 25 2.65 -3.44 -12.87
C LYS A 25 1.22 -3.23 -12.36
N THR A 26 0.64 -4.25 -11.76
CA THR A 26 -0.71 -4.13 -11.19
C THR A 26 -0.73 -3.12 -10.04
N VAL A 27 0.27 -3.18 -9.15
CA VAL A 27 0.34 -2.24 -8.03
C VAL A 27 0.42 -0.80 -8.54
N LEU A 28 1.25 -0.53 -9.56
CA LEU A 28 1.38 0.80 -10.15
C LEU A 28 0.06 1.30 -10.74
N SER A 29 -0.77 0.40 -11.25
CA SER A 29 -2.07 0.77 -11.83
C SER A 29 -3.09 1.19 -10.78
N LEU A 30 -2.81 0.98 -9.49
CA LEU A 30 -3.74 1.29 -8.39
C LEU A 30 -3.48 2.66 -7.77
N MET A 31 -2.53 3.43 -8.31
CA MET A 31 -2.15 4.72 -7.73
C MET A 31 -2.20 5.84 -8.75
N THR A 32 -2.32 7.08 -8.25
CA THR A 32 -2.28 8.26 -9.12
C THR A 32 -0.85 8.53 -9.57
N ASP A 33 -0.71 9.29 -10.67
CA ASP A 33 0.62 9.65 -11.18
C ASP A 33 1.41 10.50 -10.18
N ASP A 34 0.72 11.31 -9.39
CA ASP A 34 1.32 12.19 -8.38
C ASP A 34 1.31 11.59 -6.98
N VAL A 35 1.22 10.29 -6.86
CA VAL A 35 1.17 9.59 -5.56
C VAL A 35 2.37 9.96 -4.68
N VAL A 36 2.13 10.05 -3.37
CA VAL A 36 3.21 10.28 -2.39
C VAL A 36 3.08 9.24 -1.29
N PHE A 37 4.21 8.63 -0.97
CA PHE A 37 4.32 7.68 0.15
C PHE A 37 5.19 8.28 1.24
N LEU A 38 4.67 8.27 2.45
CA LEU A 38 5.39 8.74 3.64
C LEU A 38 5.74 7.51 4.48
N VAL A 39 7.03 7.22 4.55
CA VAL A 39 7.53 6.01 5.21
C VAL A 39 8.47 6.42 6.34
N PRO A 40 8.35 5.81 7.53
CA PRO A 40 9.21 6.18 8.66
C PRO A 40 10.69 6.03 8.33
N GLY A 41 11.47 7.07 8.65
CA GLY A 41 12.91 7.03 8.47
C GLY A 41 13.39 7.27 7.05
N HIS A 42 12.49 7.58 6.11
CA HIS A 42 12.84 7.81 4.71
C HIS A 42 12.28 9.15 4.23
N PRO A 43 12.93 9.79 3.26
CA PRO A 43 12.34 10.96 2.60
C PRO A 43 11.04 10.57 1.91
N PRO A 44 10.11 11.52 1.71
CA PRO A 44 8.88 11.21 0.96
C PRO A 44 9.18 10.66 -0.42
N MET A 45 8.51 9.56 -0.79
CA MET A 45 8.57 8.99 -2.13
C MET A 45 7.48 9.63 -2.98
N ARG A 46 7.90 10.36 -4.02
CA ARG A 46 6.98 11.10 -4.87
C ARG A 46 6.90 10.47 -6.26
N GLY A 47 5.69 10.10 -6.67
CA GLY A 47 5.41 9.59 -8.00
C GLY A 47 5.63 8.10 -8.17
N LYS A 48 5.09 7.57 -9.27
CA LYS A 48 5.14 6.14 -9.56
C LYS A 48 6.56 5.62 -9.76
N ALA A 49 7.44 6.43 -10.36
CA ALA A 49 8.81 6.01 -10.65
C ALA A 49 9.59 5.72 -9.37
N ALA A 50 9.41 6.57 -8.35
CA ALA A 50 10.06 6.37 -7.05
C ALA A 50 9.56 5.09 -6.39
N PHE A 51 8.25 4.84 -6.47
CA PHE A 51 7.68 3.60 -5.93
C PHE A 51 8.23 2.38 -6.68
N ALA A 52 8.26 2.42 -8.01
CA ALA A 52 8.77 1.31 -8.82
C ALA A 52 10.23 0.99 -8.45
N SER A 53 11.05 2.01 -8.23
CA SER A 53 12.44 1.82 -7.81
C SER A 53 12.51 1.13 -6.45
N SER A 54 11.64 1.51 -5.51
CA SER A 54 11.61 0.87 -4.19
C SER A 54 11.18 -0.59 -4.28
N GLN A 55 10.24 -0.91 -5.19
CA GLN A 55 9.81 -2.29 -5.41
C GLN A 55 10.92 -3.16 -5.97
N ALA A 56 11.76 -2.62 -6.84
CA ALA A 56 12.90 -3.36 -7.37
C ALA A 56 13.85 -3.78 -6.24
N ALA A 57 14.05 -2.92 -5.25
CA ALA A 57 14.88 -3.24 -4.08
C ALA A 57 14.24 -4.33 -3.22
N MET A 58 12.92 -4.50 -3.28
CA MET A 58 12.19 -5.50 -2.49
C MET A 58 12.15 -6.88 -3.15
N GLU A 59 12.64 -7.03 -4.39
CA GLU A 59 12.61 -8.31 -5.09
C GLU A 59 13.42 -9.41 -4.39
N GLN A 60 14.35 -9.02 -3.52
CA GLN A 60 15.16 -9.97 -2.75
C GLN A 60 14.39 -10.61 -1.59
N PHE A 61 13.18 -10.17 -1.34
CA PHE A 61 12.38 -10.62 -0.20
C PHE A 61 11.09 -11.26 -0.66
N ASP A 62 10.65 -12.28 0.08
CA ASP A 62 9.27 -12.73 0.02
C ASP A 62 8.47 -11.82 0.94
N PHE A 63 7.38 -11.31 0.41
CA PHE A 63 6.55 -10.33 1.10
C PHE A 63 5.21 -10.95 1.45
N ASN A 64 4.85 -10.86 2.72
CA ASN A 64 3.54 -11.29 3.18
C ASN A 64 2.96 -10.22 4.10
N ALA A 65 1.74 -9.80 3.82
CA ALA A 65 1.11 -8.74 4.59
C ALA A 65 -0.35 -9.08 4.86
N THR A 66 -0.81 -8.68 6.03
CA THR A 66 -2.23 -8.72 6.38
C THR A 66 -2.67 -7.32 6.75
N SER A 67 -3.84 -6.92 6.28
CA SER A 67 -4.40 -5.60 6.52
C SER A 67 -5.79 -5.74 7.07
N GLU A 68 -6.05 -5.04 8.16
CA GLU A 68 -7.37 -5.00 8.77
C GLU A 68 -7.88 -3.57 8.67
N VAL A 69 -8.84 -3.34 7.78
CA VAL A 69 -9.40 -2.01 7.56
C VAL A 69 -10.25 -1.62 8.76
N GLN A 70 -9.90 -0.50 9.39
CA GLN A 70 -10.59 0.01 10.58
C GLN A 70 -11.69 0.99 10.24
N GLU A 71 -11.46 1.82 9.23
CA GLU A 71 -12.41 2.88 8.86
C GLU A 71 -12.28 3.20 7.38
N VAL A 72 -13.41 3.41 6.72
CA VAL A 72 -13.48 3.93 5.36
C VAL A 72 -14.42 5.12 5.37
N THR A 73 -13.96 6.27 4.90
CA THR A 73 -14.79 7.48 4.79
C THR A 73 -14.67 8.04 3.39
N VAL A 74 -15.81 8.22 2.71
CA VAL A 74 -15.87 8.74 1.35
C VAL A 74 -16.39 10.17 1.39
N LEU A 75 -15.68 11.10 0.76
CA LEU A 75 -15.96 12.53 0.73
C LEU A 75 -15.94 13.02 -0.73
N GLY A 76 -17.02 12.79 -1.47
CA GLY A 76 -17.07 13.12 -2.90
C GLY A 76 -16.11 12.26 -3.69
N ASP A 77 -15.16 12.90 -4.39
CA ASP A 77 -14.15 12.21 -5.18
C ASP A 77 -12.88 11.87 -4.40
N TRP A 78 -12.91 12.06 -3.10
CA TRP A 78 -11.83 11.72 -2.18
C TRP A 78 -12.32 10.75 -1.12
N ALA A 79 -11.41 9.93 -0.62
CA ALA A 79 -11.73 9.05 0.50
C ALA A 79 -10.47 8.82 1.32
N TYR A 80 -10.65 8.48 2.59
CA TYR A 80 -9.54 8.00 3.38
C TYR A 80 -9.91 6.67 4.02
N ILE A 81 -8.88 5.86 4.25
CA ILE A 81 -9.01 4.66 5.08
C ILE A 81 -7.85 4.66 6.07
N TRP A 82 -8.08 4.05 7.23
CA TRP A 82 -6.93 3.66 8.03
C TRP A 82 -7.05 2.19 8.38
N THR A 83 -5.91 1.55 8.43
CA THR A 83 -5.82 0.10 8.59
C THR A 83 -4.79 -0.23 9.65
N GLN A 84 -4.94 -1.40 10.24
CA GLN A 84 -3.87 -2.01 11.01
C GLN A 84 -3.15 -2.98 10.07
N LEU A 85 -1.90 -2.72 9.80
CA LEU A 85 -1.11 -3.47 8.83
C LEU A 85 0.00 -4.23 9.51
N SER A 86 0.19 -5.49 9.11
CA SER A 86 1.31 -6.32 9.56
C SER A 86 2.02 -6.85 8.33
N VAL A 87 3.35 -6.69 8.29
CA VAL A 87 4.17 -7.09 7.15
C VAL A 87 5.29 -7.99 7.63
N VAL A 88 5.50 -9.08 6.90
CA VAL A 88 6.63 -9.97 7.11
C VAL A 88 7.44 -10.01 5.81
N MET A 89 8.72 -9.66 5.90
CA MET A 89 9.63 -9.73 4.76
C MET A 89 10.70 -10.76 5.07
N THR A 90 10.77 -11.80 4.24
CA THR A 90 11.72 -12.90 4.42
C THR A 90 12.74 -12.87 3.28
N PRO A 91 14.04 -12.76 3.59
CA PRO A 91 15.06 -12.80 2.52
C PRO A 91 14.99 -14.12 1.75
N LYS A 92 14.97 -14.04 0.41
CA LYS A 92 14.92 -15.23 -0.45
C LYS A 92 16.18 -16.09 -0.34
N GLY A 93 17.31 -15.45 -0.06
CA GLY A 93 18.59 -16.15 0.12
C GLY A 93 18.79 -16.77 1.49
N GLY A 94 17.80 -16.69 2.37
CA GLY A 94 17.91 -17.15 3.74
C GLY A 94 18.23 -16.00 4.70
N GLY A 95 17.97 -16.21 5.97
CA GLY A 95 18.16 -15.20 7.01
C GLY A 95 16.88 -14.96 7.78
N GLU A 96 16.93 -14.08 8.77
CA GLU A 96 15.79 -13.79 9.62
C GLU A 96 14.76 -12.94 8.90
N ALA A 97 13.48 -13.26 9.12
CA ALA A 97 12.38 -12.44 8.65
C ALA A 97 12.32 -11.13 9.43
N VAL A 98 12.00 -10.04 8.73
CA VAL A 98 11.75 -8.74 9.35
C VAL A 98 10.24 -8.56 9.46
N ARG A 99 9.77 -8.29 10.66
CA ARG A 99 8.35 -8.08 10.94
C ARG A 99 8.11 -6.63 11.33
N ARG A 100 7.11 -6.03 10.73
CA ARG A 100 6.70 -4.66 11.04
C ARG A 100 5.19 -4.62 11.19
N SER A 101 4.70 -3.80 12.10
CA SER A 101 3.26 -3.68 12.35
C SER A 101 2.94 -2.25 12.78
N GLY A 102 1.75 -1.80 12.48
CA GLY A 102 1.28 -0.49 12.90
C GLY A 102 0.13 0.01 12.04
N PRO A 103 -0.41 1.18 12.38
CA PRO A 103 -1.49 1.77 11.59
C PRO A 103 -0.97 2.41 10.31
N THR A 104 -1.81 2.44 9.29
CA THR A 104 -1.56 3.18 8.05
C THR A 104 -2.75 4.07 7.74
N LEU A 105 -2.48 5.23 7.16
CA LEU A 105 -3.52 6.12 6.67
C LEU A 105 -3.33 6.30 5.17
N SER A 106 -4.37 6.00 4.40
CA SER A 106 -4.33 6.07 2.95
C SER A 106 -5.42 7.00 2.45
N ILE A 107 -5.07 7.88 1.51
CA ILE A 107 -6.01 8.81 0.89
C ILE A 107 -6.17 8.41 -0.58
N PHE A 108 -7.41 8.22 -1.00
CA PHE A 108 -7.76 7.83 -2.36
C PHE A 108 -8.43 8.99 -3.08
N ARG A 109 -8.22 9.04 -4.39
CA ARG A 109 -8.86 10.01 -5.26
C ARG A 109 -9.55 9.27 -6.40
N LYS A 110 -10.78 9.68 -6.74
CA LYS A 110 -11.51 9.08 -7.85
C LYS A 110 -11.14 9.80 -9.15
N GLU A 111 -10.60 9.04 -10.08
CA GLU A 111 -10.23 9.54 -11.42
C GLU A 111 -10.87 8.66 -12.47
N SER A 112 -11.63 9.29 -13.36
CA SER A 112 -12.31 8.57 -14.47
C SER A 112 -13.11 7.37 -13.96
N GLY A 113 -13.82 7.55 -12.86
CA GLY A 113 -14.66 6.51 -12.26
C GLY A 113 -13.92 5.44 -11.47
N ARG A 114 -12.61 5.56 -11.30
CA ARG A 114 -11.79 4.58 -10.56
C ARG A 114 -11.18 5.22 -9.32
N TRP A 115 -11.19 4.46 -8.23
CA TRP A 115 -10.50 4.88 -7.00
C TRP A 115 -9.03 4.52 -7.07
N LEU A 116 -8.16 5.50 -6.91
CA LEU A 116 -6.71 5.33 -6.96
C LEU A 116 -6.07 5.89 -5.70
N LEU A 117 -5.02 5.24 -5.23
CA LEU A 117 -4.26 5.70 -4.08
C LEU A 117 -3.49 6.98 -4.45
N ALA A 118 -3.71 8.06 -3.71
CA ALA A 118 -3.06 9.35 -3.96
C ALA A 118 -2.00 9.67 -2.91
N ARG A 119 -2.25 9.31 -1.66
CA ARG A 119 -1.32 9.54 -0.54
C ARG A 119 -1.37 8.35 0.39
N ASP A 120 -0.21 7.96 0.90
CA ASP A 120 -0.13 6.87 1.85
C ASP A 120 0.89 7.22 2.93
N ALA A 121 0.49 7.06 4.17
CA ALA A 121 1.40 7.22 5.30
C ALA A 121 1.33 5.96 6.15
N ASN A 122 2.46 5.29 6.35
CA ASN A 122 2.49 4.17 7.25
C ASN A 122 3.25 4.54 8.52
N MET A 123 2.78 4.00 9.63
CA MET A 123 3.41 4.18 10.92
C MET A 123 3.89 2.84 11.45
N LEU A 124 4.39 2.02 10.55
CA LEU A 124 4.89 0.69 10.90
C LEU A 124 6.17 0.80 11.72
N SER A 125 6.24 -0.02 12.76
CA SER A 125 7.45 -0.14 13.55
C SER A 125 7.86 -1.59 13.61
N LYS A 126 9.16 -1.81 13.83
CA LYS A 126 9.71 -3.15 13.90
C LYS A 126 9.14 -3.88 15.12
N VAL A 127 8.70 -5.11 14.91
CA VAL A 127 8.23 -5.98 15.98
C VAL A 127 9.41 -6.79 16.51
N ALA A 128 9.60 -6.75 17.80
CA ALA A 128 10.68 -7.47 18.46
C ALA A 128 10.48 -8.99 18.41
#